data_40ca4068ead3c2e33def5b4f72df802d
#
_entry.id   40ca4068ead3c2e33def5b4f72df802d
#
_cell.length_a   1.000
_cell.length_b   1.000
_cell.length_c   1.000
_cell.angle_alpha   90.00
_cell.angle_beta   90.00
_cell.angle_gamma   90.00
#
_symmetry.space_group_name_H-M   'P 1'
#
loop_
_entity.id
_entity.type
_entity.pdbx_description
1 polymer ?
#
loop_
_entity_poly.entity_id
_entity_poly.type
_entity_poly.pdbx_seq_one_letter_code
_entity_poly.pdbx_strand_id
1 'polypeptide(L)'
;MGFFDQMNQLKELQQKMEETKKRLDTIDVVSENDYVKVSVSGNRKIKSIEILKQDDKLVLEGKLQDAVNDAMEQADKVMQSEMMGAMPKISGIS
;
A
#
# COMPACT_ATOMS: atom_id res chain seq x y z
N MET A 1 -21.63 -13.27 -29.56
CA MET A 1 -21.07 -12.55 -28.41
C MET A 1 -21.75 -11.24 -28.28
N GLY A 2 -22.45 -11.11 -27.25
CA GLY A 2 -23.31 -10.00 -27.06
C GLY A 2 -22.81 -9.01 -26.06
N PHE A 3 -23.53 -7.96 -25.97
CA PHE A 3 -23.39 -6.89 -25.01
C PHE A 3 -23.29 -7.41 -23.55
N PHE A 4 -23.98 -8.51 -23.23
CA PHE A 4 -23.98 -9.07 -21.89
C PHE A 4 -22.63 -9.66 -21.48
N ASP A 5 -21.89 -10.22 -22.41
CA ASP A 5 -20.54 -10.75 -22.11
C ASP A 5 -19.57 -9.66 -21.71
N GLN A 6 -19.65 -8.51 -22.37
CA GLN A 6 -18.82 -7.36 -22.02
C GLN A 6 -19.16 -6.81 -20.62
N MET A 7 -20.46 -6.77 -20.29
CA MET A 7 -20.89 -6.32 -18.97
C MET A 7 -20.40 -7.26 -17.89
N ASN A 8 -20.45 -8.57 -18.12
CA ASN A 8 -19.96 -9.55 -17.16
C ASN A 8 -18.45 -9.41 -16.94
N GLN A 9 -17.68 -9.18 -18.00
CA GLN A 9 -16.24 -8.96 -17.90
C GLN A 9 -15.93 -7.72 -17.08
N LEU A 10 -16.67 -6.64 -17.29
CA LEU A 10 -16.49 -5.41 -16.52
C LEU A 10 -16.80 -5.62 -15.03
N LYS A 11 -17.87 -6.36 -14.73
CA LYS A 11 -18.22 -6.70 -13.35
C LYS A 11 -17.15 -7.53 -12.68
N GLU A 12 -16.61 -8.53 -13.36
CA GLU A 12 -15.53 -9.35 -12.84
C GLU A 12 -14.29 -8.53 -12.56
N LEU A 13 -13.94 -7.62 -13.46
CA LEU A 13 -12.80 -6.74 -13.27
C LEU A 13 -12.99 -5.84 -12.05
N GLN A 14 -14.17 -5.25 -11.91
CA GLN A 14 -14.49 -4.40 -10.75
C GLN A 14 -14.41 -5.18 -9.46
N GLN A 15 -14.91 -6.41 -9.42
CA GLN A 15 -14.84 -7.27 -8.24
C GLN A 15 -13.39 -7.56 -7.86
N LYS A 16 -12.56 -7.87 -8.84
CA LYS A 16 -11.13 -8.12 -8.59
C LYS A 16 -10.44 -6.90 -8.05
N MET A 17 -10.75 -5.73 -8.58
CA MET A 17 -10.19 -4.47 -8.10
C MET A 17 -10.62 -4.17 -6.66
N GLU A 18 -11.89 -4.42 -6.33
CA GLU A 18 -12.38 -4.24 -4.97
C GLU A 18 -11.74 -5.22 -4.00
N GLU A 19 -11.59 -6.48 -4.40
CA GLU A 19 -10.91 -7.48 -3.58
C GLU A 19 -9.46 -7.12 -3.33
N THR A 20 -8.76 -6.66 -4.35
CA THR A 20 -7.37 -6.21 -4.22
C THR A 20 -7.28 -5.02 -3.27
N LYS A 21 -8.19 -4.08 -3.41
CA LYS A 21 -8.24 -2.90 -2.54
C LYS A 21 -8.48 -3.31 -1.08
N LYS A 22 -9.42 -4.20 -0.84
CA LYS A 22 -9.70 -4.73 0.51
C LYS A 22 -8.49 -5.43 1.09
N ARG A 23 -7.80 -6.22 0.28
CA ARG A 23 -6.59 -6.92 0.70
C ARG A 23 -5.49 -5.94 1.06
N LEU A 24 -5.29 -4.90 0.26
CA LEU A 24 -4.33 -3.84 0.54
C LEU A 24 -4.63 -3.10 1.83
N ASP A 25 -5.92 -2.90 2.14
CA ASP A 25 -6.32 -2.26 3.40
C ASP A 25 -5.91 -3.06 4.63
N THR A 26 -5.76 -4.38 4.49
CA THR A 26 -5.36 -5.25 5.60
C THR A 26 -3.85 -5.41 5.74
N ILE A 27 -3.08 -4.96 4.76
CA ILE A 27 -1.63 -5.05 4.78
C ILE A 27 -1.08 -3.86 5.55
N ASP A 28 -0.23 -4.13 6.53
CA ASP A 28 0.46 -3.11 7.30
C ASP A 28 1.88 -2.96 6.80
N VAL A 29 2.24 -1.73 6.46
CA VAL A 29 3.59 -1.35 6.08
C VAL A 29 4.13 -0.44 7.17
N VAL A 30 5.26 -0.82 7.75
CA VAL A 30 5.83 -0.10 8.89
C VAL A 30 7.17 0.50 8.50
N SER A 31 7.36 1.77 8.80
CA SER A 31 8.64 2.43 8.71
C SER A 31 9.00 3.01 10.07
N GLU A 32 10.20 2.76 10.51
CA GLU A 32 10.66 3.15 11.84
C GLU A 32 12.07 3.71 11.76
N ASN A 33 12.29 4.79 12.48
CA ASN A 33 13.62 5.28 12.77
C ASN A 33 13.75 5.46 14.28
N ASP A 34 14.85 6.06 14.75
CA ASP A 34 15.10 6.21 16.18
C ASP A 34 14.06 7.08 16.88
N TYR A 35 13.34 7.91 16.14
CA TYR A 35 12.45 8.94 16.69
C TYR A 35 10.97 8.61 16.53
N VAL A 36 10.59 7.98 15.42
CA VAL A 36 9.17 7.75 15.12
C VAL A 36 8.96 6.41 14.45
N LYS A 37 7.74 5.89 14.61
CA LYS A 37 7.28 4.70 13.94
C LYS A 37 5.97 5.03 13.23
N VAL A 38 5.91 4.76 11.92
CA VAL A 38 4.74 5.05 11.10
C VAL A 38 4.23 3.75 10.50
N SER A 39 2.93 3.52 10.63
CA SER A 39 2.26 2.39 10.01
C SER A 39 1.27 2.91 8.98
N VAL A 40 1.35 2.37 7.77
CA VAL A 40 0.42 2.71 6.70
C VAL A 40 -0.16 1.42 6.10
N SER A 41 -1.31 1.53 5.46
CA SER A 41 -1.87 0.40 4.71
C SER A 41 -1.21 0.28 3.35
N GLY A 42 -1.43 -0.87 2.70
CA GLY A 42 -1.00 -1.06 1.31
C GLY A 42 -1.65 -0.07 0.34
N ASN A 43 -2.76 0.56 0.74
CA ASN A 43 -3.42 1.63 -0.01
C ASN A 43 -2.89 3.02 0.32
N ARG A 44 -1.77 3.11 1.03
CA ARG A 44 -1.10 4.36 1.39
C ARG A 44 -1.92 5.24 2.33
N LYS A 45 -2.70 4.63 3.23
CA LYS A 45 -3.38 5.35 4.30
C LYS A 45 -2.58 5.23 5.57
N ILE A 46 -2.33 6.34 6.22
CA ILE A 46 -1.64 6.34 7.51
C ILE A 46 -2.57 5.74 8.55
N LYS A 47 -2.13 4.65 9.19
CA LYS A 47 -2.89 3.98 10.24
C LYS A 47 -2.51 4.47 11.62
N SER A 48 -1.22 4.68 11.86
CA SER A 48 -0.73 5.14 13.15
C SER A 48 0.61 5.84 13.01
N ILE A 49 0.85 6.74 13.93
CA ILE A 49 2.13 7.42 14.09
C ILE A 49 2.46 7.35 15.58
N GLU A 50 3.65 6.84 15.90
CA GLU A 50 4.12 6.75 17.26
C GLU A 50 5.43 7.53 17.39
N ILE A 51 5.47 8.42 18.36
CA ILE A 51 6.70 9.15 18.70
C ILE A 51 7.47 8.33 19.73
N LEU A 52 8.64 7.85 19.34
CA LEU A 52 9.46 6.97 20.17
C LEU A 52 10.43 7.74 21.05
N LYS A 53 10.83 8.92 20.62
CA LYS A 53 11.82 9.73 21.31
C LYS A 53 11.47 11.20 21.16
N GLN A 54 11.54 11.93 22.24
CA GLN A 54 11.30 13.36 22.22
C GLN A 54 12.57 14.11 21.80
N ASP A 55 12.39 15.13 20.99
CA ASP A 55 13.46 15.99 20.55
C ASP A 55 12.85 17.33 20.09
N ASP A 56 13.69 18.25 19.63
CA ASP A 56 13.21 19.52 19.09
C ASP A 56 12.19 19.29 18.00
N LYS A 57 11.23 20.19 17.94
CA LYS A 57 10.15 20.14 16.96
C LYS A 57 10.66 19.98 15.53
N LEU A 58 11.67 20.73 15.14
CA LEU A 58 12.21 20.66 13.78
C LEU A 58 12.84 19.30 13.49
N VAL A 59 13.52 18.72 14.47
CA VAL A 59 14.12 17.39 14.33
C VAL A 59 13.01 16.35 14.16
N LEU A 60 11.98 16.38 15.01
CA LEU A 60 10.86 15.45 14.92
C LEU A 60 10.10 15.57 13.61
N GLU A 61 9.87 16.79 13.14
CA GLU A 61 9.20 17.02 11.87
C GLU A 61 9.98 16.40 10.71
N GLY A 62 11.31 16.56 10.69
CA GLY A 62 12.15 15.95 9.67
C GLY A 62 12.16 14.44 9.74
N LYS A 63 12.25 13.88 10.94
CA LYS A 63 12.24 12.42 11.14
C LYS A 63 10.89 11.81 10.78
N LEU A 64 9.81 12.51 11.09
CA LEU A 64 8.46 12.07 10.72
C LEU A 64 8.29 12.09 9.20
N GLN A 65 8.75 13.16 8.55
CA GLN A 65 8.69 13.26 7.09
C GLN A 65 9.43 12.10 6.44
N ASP A 66 10.64 11.79 6.91
CA ASP A 66 11.42 10.67 6.38
C ASP A 66 10.70 9.34 6.55
N ALA A 67 10.14 9.10 7.73
CA ALA A 67 9.43 7.85 8.01
C ALA A 67 8.17 7.71 7.17
N VAL A 68 7.39 8.78 7.02
CA VAL A 68 6.18 8.76 6.19
C VAL A 68 6.53 8.52 4.73
N ASN A 69 7.52 9.21 4.20
CA ASN A 69 7.93 9.04 2.81
C ASN A 69 8.43 7.63 2.54
N ASP A 70 9.21 7.07 3.47
CA ASP A 70 9.69 5.70 3.35
C ASP A 70 8.52 4.70 3.40
N ALA A 71 7.59 4.88 4.32
CA ALA A 71 6.41 4.02 4.42
C ALA A 71 5.56 4.08 3.15
N MET A 72 5.36 5.26 2.59
CA MET A 72 4.60 5.44 1.34
C MET A 72 5.30 4.77 0.17
N GLU A 73 6.61 4.88 0.09
CA GLU A 73 7.40 4.22 -0.96
C GLU A 73 7.29 2.70 -0.86
N GLN A 74 7.38 2.16 0.35
CA GLN A 74 7.19 0.72 0.56
C GLN A 74 5.76 0.29 0.24
N ALA A 75 4.77 1.10 0.60
CA ALA A 75 3.38 0.81 0.27
C ALA A 75 3.14 0.77 -1.24
N ASP A 76 3.78 1.66 -1.99
CA ASP A 76 3.70 1.64 -3.45
C ASP A 76 4.25 0.32 -4.01
N LYS A 77 5.35 -0.18 -3.47
CA LYS A 77 5.92 -1.47 -3.88
C LYS A 77 4.98 -2.62 -3.57
N VAL A 78 4.35 -2.59 -2.40
CA VAL A 78 3.37 -3.60 -2.02
C VAL A 78 2.16 -3.56 -2.96
N MET A 79 1.65 -2.38 -3.26
CA MET A 79 0.54 -2.21 -4.18
C MET A 79 0.88 -2.77 -5.56
N GLN A 80 2.05 -2.44 -6.09
CA GLN A 80 2.50 -2.96 -7.38
C GLN A 80 2.60 -4.48 -7.37
N SER A 81 3.15 -5.04 -6.30
CA SER A 81 3.28 -6.49 -6.14
C SER A 81 1.92 -7.17 -6.12
N GLU A 82 0.95 -6.62 -5.38
CA GLU A 82 -0.41 -7.17 -5.32
C GLU A 82 -1.13 -7.05 -6.66
N MET A 83 -0.96 -5.96 -7.37
CA MET A 83 -1.53 -5.78 -8.69
C MET A 83 -0.91 -6.74 -9.70
N MET A 84 0.38 -6.97 -9.62
CA MET A 84 1.06 -7.95 -10.48
C MET A 84 0.63 -9.37 -10.15
N GLY A 85 0.38 -9.68 -8.88
CA GLY A 85 -0.15 -10.97 -8.46
C GLY A 85 -1.55 -11.25 -8.96
N ALA A 86 -2.33 -10.21 -9.29
CA ALA A 86 -3.66 -10.35 -9.87
C ALA A 86 -3.61 -10.63 -11.38
N MET A 87 -2.46 -10.48 -12.02
CA MET A 87 -2.27 -10.78 -13.43
C MET A 87 -1.77 -12.20 -13.61
N PRO A 88 -2.12 -12.87 -14.72
CA PRO A 88 -1.55 -14.18 -15.03
C PRO A 88 -0.03 -14.07 -15.09
N LYS A 89 0.64 -14.93 -14.38
CA LYS A 89 2.11 -14.97 -14.43
C LYS A 89 2.55 -15.42 -15.81
N ILE A 90 3.43 -14.65 -16.40
CA ILE A 90 4.11 -15.07 -17.60
C ILE A 90 5.25 -15.99 -17.16
N SER A 91 5.20 -17.24 -17.58
CA SER A 91 6.20 -18.22 -17.17
C SER A 91 7.58 -17.79 -17.69
N GLY A 92 8.59 -17.92 -16.86
CA GLY A 92 9.95 -17.57 -17.18
C GLY A 92 10.40 -16.21 -16.67
N ILE A 93 9.50 -15.43 -16.11
CA ILE A 93 9.84 -14.14 -15.50
C ILE A 93 10.02 -14.25 -13.99
N SER A 94 9.56 -15.31 -13.44
CA SER A 94 9.66 -15.59 -12.02
C SER A 94 11.08 -15.85 -11.58
#